data_a1ddf0b9a3573bfae1edde27a20dccf9
#
_entry.id   a1ddf0b9a3573bfae1edde27a20dccf9
#
_cell.length_a   1.000
_cell.length_b   1.000
_cell.length_c   1.000
_cell.angle_alpha   90.00
_cell.angle_beta   90.00
_cell.angle_gamma   90.00
#
_symmetry.space_group_name_H-M   'P 1'
#
loop_
_entity.id
_entity.type
_entity.pdbx_description
1 polymer ?
#
loop_
_entity_poly.entity_id
_entity_poly.type
_entity_poly.pdbx_seq_one_letter_code
_entity_poly.pdbx_strand_id
1 'polypeptide(L)'
;MSLPPNITWASDKHYFHHSNPASRPVCRTLFDKCVIRPAVNDAWKVMKGESLGDKDKARATIDLYADDNANMLAGRVVQDCGNLTLIDDHSLDAAIRHGMSLFDSYQPRTWDDGKDERKLAVNRGEFADVLTNAVEGVKEAHQAYGLNRIEGESEIFSNLPGLELPYSGFPDFSRRIELKTKWSSAAANTKSGKRSASLPTKPMFAHVCQVAGYWFGTGLMQSIVYANASGYRVFNADNCDQLSQDGLQSALNHIVAKCAIRENILKSADSVEAMLRLIEPDFAHMWAWDCRPEVLNQAKKLWGFK
;
A
#
# COMPACT_ATOMS: atom_id res chain seq x y z
N MET A 1 -13.82 17.62 -4.79
CA MET A 1 -13.01 18.23 -5.85
C MET A 1 -13.56 17.82 -7.20
N SER A 2 -13.73 18.74 -8.13
CA SER A 2 -14.10 18.43 -9.51
C SER A 2 -12.86 17.91 -10.25
N LEU A 3 -13.06 16.93 -11.14
CA LEU A 3 -12.02 16.52 -12.08
C LEU A 3 -11.60 17.70 -12.96
N PRO A 4 -10.35 17.71 -13.42
CA PRO A 4 -9.94 18.62 -14.50
C PRO A 4 -10.90 18.49 -15.68
N PRO A 5 -11.23 19.61 -16.37
CA PRO A 5 -12.27 19.62 -17.43
C PRO A 5 -12.04 18.61 -18.57
N ASN A 6 -10.80 18.21 -18.77
CA ASN A 6 -10.39 17.27 -19.81
C ASN A 6 -10.41 15.78 -19.36
N ILE A 7 -10.78 15.49 -18.11
CA ILE A 7 -10.92 14.11 -17.59
C ILE A 7 -12.37 13.85 -17.14
N THR A 8 -13.33 14.37 -17.87
CA THR A 8 -14.77 14.28 -17.53
C THR A 8 -15.37 12.88 -17.71
N TRP A 9 -14.70 12.01 -18.46
CA TRP A 9 -15.12 10.62 -18.71
C TRP A 9 -14.79 9.66 -17.57
N ALA A 10 -13.89 10.05 -16.66
CA ALA A 10 -13.50 9.24 -15.51
C ALA A 10 -14.37 9.58 -14.27
N SER A 11 -14.30 8.75 -13.23
CA SER A 11 -15.06 9.03 -12.01
C SER A 11 -14.59 10.30 -11.31
N ASP A 12 -15.49 10.98 -10.62
CA ASP A 12 -15.29 12.25 -9.91
C ASP A 12 -14.32 12.20 -8.69
N LYS A 13 -13.69 11.03 -8.44
CA LYS A 13 -12.70 10.82 -7.38
C LYS A 13 -11.36 10.35 -7.92
N HIS A 14 -10.79 11.12 -8.86
CA HIS A 14 -9.44 10.84 -9.35
C HIS A 14 -8.41 11.55 -8.48
N TYR A 15 -7.47 10.78 -7.94
CA TYR A 15 -6.32 11.29 -7.22
C TYR A 15 -5.17 10.26 -7.25
N PHE A 16 -3.96 10.74 -7.04
CA PHE A 16 -2.81 9.87 -6.84
C PHE A 16 -2.75 9.46 -5.37
N HIS A 17 -2.87 8.18 -5.10
CA HIS A 17 -2.76 7.67 -3.75
C HIS A 17 -1.30 7.34 -3.40
N HIS A 18 -0.90 7.51 -2.13
CA HIS A 18 0.46 7.28 -1.66
C HIS A 18 1.01 5.89 -2.01
N SER A 19 0.17 4.86 -1.96
CA SER A 19 0.58 3.49 -2.27
C SER A 19 0.71 3.22 -3.77
N ASN A 20 0.37 4.18 -4.62
CA ASN A 20 0.28 3.98 -6.05
C ASN A 20 1.45 4.54 -6.86
N PRO A 21 1.92 5.78 -6.63
CA PRO A 21 2.65 6.47 -7.67
C PRO A 21 4.10 6.05 -7.78
N ALA A 22 4.76 5.71 -6.70
CA ALA A 22 6.21 5.69 -6.70
C ALA A 22 6.82 4.37 -6.28
N SER A 23 6.04 3.48 -5.74
CA SER A 23 6.52 2.19 -5.25
C SER A 23 6.95 1.24 -6.36
N ARG A 24 6.76 1.59 -7.65
CA ARG A 24 6.93 0.65 -8.75
C ARG A 24 7.66 1.25 -9.94
N PRO A 25 8.58 0.49 -10.55
CA PRO A 25 9.59 1.05 -11.45
C PRO A 25 9.03 1.59 -12.77
N VAL A 26 7.84 1.25 -13.18
CA VAL A 26 7.31 1.74 -14.45
C VAL A 26 5.83 2.00 -14.29
N CYS A 27 5.39 3.17 -14.32
CA CYS A 27 4.00 3.60 -14.57
C CYS A 27 2.86 2.58 -14.39
N ARG A 28 3.15 1.44 -13.78
CA ARG A 28 2.24 0.31 -13.63
C ARG A 28 1.12 0.62 -12.68
N THR A 29 1.36 1.47 -11.70
CA THR A 29 0.45 1.64 -10.59
C THR A 29 -0.87 2.28 -10.99
N LEU A 30 -0.87 3.33 -11.79
CA LEU A 30 -2.12 3.85 -12.33
C LEU A 30 -2.75 2.85 -13.29
N PHE A 31 -1.92 2.20 -14.13
CA PHE A 31 -2.40 1.20 -15.06
C PHE A 31 -2.86 -0.07 -14.37
N ASP A 32 -2.17 -0.55 -13.34
CA ASP A 32 -2.63 -1.67 -12.52
C ASP A 32 -3.96 -1.33 -11.86
N LYS A 33 -4.08 -0.16 -11.27
CA LYS A 33 -5.32 0.27 -10.63
C LYS A 33 -6.36 0.77 -11.61
N CYS A 34 -5.97 1.44 -12.68
CA CYS A 34 -6.92 2.01 -13.62
C CYS A 34 -7.33 1.05 -14.73
N VAL A 35 -6.63 -0.07 -14.91
CA VAL A 35 -6.88 -0.97 -16.04
C VAL A 35 -6.95 -2.42 -15.63
N ILE A 36 -5.89 -2.99 -15.04
CA ILE A 36 -5.86 -4.43 -14.74
C ILE A 36 -6.89 -4.78 -13.66
N ARG A 37 -6.98 -4.00 -12.63
CA ARG A 37 -7.87 -4.25 -11.50
C ARG A 37 -9.34 -4.29 -11.87
N PRO A 38 -9.85 -3.38 -12.69
CA PRO A 38 -11.22 -3.47 -13.19
C PRO A 38 -11.46 -4.64 -14.12
N ALA A 39 -10.50 -4.96 -14.98
CA ALA A 39 -10.62 -6.14 -15.83
C ALA A 39 -10.77 -7.42 -14.97
N VAL A 40 -10.07 -7.53 -13.85
CA VAL A 40 -10.21 -8.62 -12.87
C VAL A 40 -11.57 -8.55 -12.18
N ASN A 41 -12.01 -7.37 -11.77
CA ASN A 41 -13.32 -7.19 -11.14
C ASN A 41 -14.48 -7.51 -12.11
N ASP A 42 -14.35 -7.13 -13.38
CA ASP A 42 -15.30 -7.48 -14.42
C ASP A 42 -15.34 -8.99 -14.64
N ALA A 43 -14.19 -9.63 -14.71
CA ALA A 43 -14.11 -11.07 -14.81
C ALA A 43 -14.83 -11.75 -13.64
N TRP A 44 -14.64 -11.24 -12.43
CA TRP A 44 -15.31 -11.75 -11.23
C TRP A 44 -16.82 -11.61 -11.27
N LYS A 45 -17.33 -10.47 -11.74
CA LYS A 45 -18.77 -10.24 -11.94
C LYS A 45 -19.36 -11.20 -12.97
N VAL A 46 -18.66 -11.35 -14.10
CA VAL A 46 -19.07 -12.30 -15.15
C VAL A 46 -19.10 -13.73 -14.64
N MET A 47 -18.10 -14.15 -13.86
CA MET A 47 -18.06 -15.48 -13.24
C MET A 47 -19.22 -15.72 -12.27
N LYS A 48 -19.72 -14.66 -11.61
CA LYS A 48 -20.92 -14.71 -10.75
C LYS A 48 -22.25 -14.63 -11.52
N GLY A 49 -22.21 -14.55 -12.85
CA GLY A 49 -23.40 -14.40 -13.68
C GLY A 49 -24.01 -12.99 -13.69
N GLU A 50 -23.25 -12.00 -13.21
CA GLU A 50 -23.69 -10.60 -13.26
C GLU A 50 -23.53 -10.05 -14.69
N SER A 51 -24.52 -9.32 -15.19
CA SER A 51 -24.38 -8.58 -16.45
C SER A 51 -23.68 -7.25 -16.21
N LEU A 52 -22.75 -6.92 -17.11
CA LEU A 52 -22.07 -5.62 -17.08
C LEU A 52 -22.70 -4.67 -18.07
N GLY A 53 -23.20 -3.54 -17.60
CA GLY A 53 -23.55 -2.40 -18.45
C GLY A 53 -22.30 -1.73 -19.04
N ASP A 54 -22.44 -0.99 -20.14
CA ASP A 54 -21.29 -0.33 -20.77
C ASP A 54 -20.59 0.68 -19.84
N LYS A 55 -21.36 1.39 -19.01
CA LYS A 55 -20.79 2.27 -17.97
C LYS A 55 -20.04 1.50 -16.88
N ASP A 56 -20.51 0.31 -16.53
CA ASP A 56 -19.87 -0.52 -15.53
C ASP A 56 -18.60 -1.16 -16.08
N LYS A 57 -18.57 -1.53 -17.36
CA LYS A 57 -17.34 -1.99 -18.03
C LYS A 57 -16.29 -0.91 -18.06
N ALA A 58 -16.68 0.30 -18.47
CA ALA A 58 -15.78 1.44 -18.49
C ALA A 58 -15.23 1.78 -17.09
N ARG A 59 -16.11 1.78 -16.08
CA ARG A 59 -15.74 2.03 -14.69
C ARG A 59 -14.94 0.88 -14.09
N ALA A 60 -15.33 -0.35 -14.39
CA ALA A 60 -14.64 -1.54 -13.94
C ALA A 60 -13.23 -1.64 -14.54
N THR A 61 -12.95 -1.07 -15.68
CA THR A 61 -11.62 -1.08 -16.29
C THR A 61 -10.59 -0.19 -15.55
N ILE A 62 -10.94 0.42 -14.44
CA ILE A 62 -10.06 1.39 -13.77
C ILE A 62 -9.47 0.96 -12.42
N ASP A 63 -9.87 -0.15 -11.82
CA ASP A 63 -9.43 -0.48 -10.46
C ASP A 63 -9.14 -1.97 -10.22
N LEU A 64 -7.91 -2.38 -10.10
CA LEU A 64 -7.52 -3.77 -9.79
C LEU A 64 -7.63 -4.06 -8.30
N TYR A 65 -8.36 -5.08 -7.92
CA TYR A 65 -8.52 -5.53 -6.54
C TYR A 65 -7.81 -6.89 -6.32
N ALA A 66 -6.77 -6.89 -5.52
CA ALA A 66 -6.22 -8.13 -4.98
C ALA A 66 -7.01 -8.51 -3.73
N ASP A 67 -7.32 -9.78 -3.57
CA ASP A 67 -7.89 -10.28 -2.31
C ASP A 67 -6.89 -10.00 -1.15
N ASP A 68 -7.42 -9.66 0.00
CA ASP A 68 -6.61 -9.56 1.22
C ASP A 68 -5.82 -10.84 1.47
N ASN A 69 -4.64 -10.70 2.05
CA ASN A 69 -3.80 -11.82 2.45
C ASN A 69 -3.32 -11.65 3.89
N ALA A 70 -2.79 -12.73 4.46
CA ALA A 70 -2.33 -12.76 5.85
C ALA A 70 -1.29 -11.67 6.17
N ASN A 71 -0.43 -11.26 5.21
CA ASN A 71 0.52 -10.18 5.44
C ASN A 71 -0.15 -8.80 5.48
N MET A 72 -1.17 -8.57 4.64
CA MET A 72 -1.95 -7.32 4.66
C MET A 72 -2.76 -7.23 5.96
N LEU A 73 -3.40 -8.31 6.37
CA LEU A 73 -4.05 -8.40 7.69
C LEU A 73 -3.06 -8.07 8.80
N ALA A 74 -1.92 -8.75 8.84
CA ALA A 74 -0.94 -8.59 9.92
C ALA A 74 -0.42 -7.14 10.02
N GLY A 75 -0.21 -6.46 8.89
CA GLY A 75 0.15 -5.04 8.88
C GLY A 75 -0.93 -4.16 9.51
N ARG A 76 -2.19 -4.35 9.12
CA ARG A 76 -3.32 -3.61 9.71
C ARG A 76 -3.48 -3.89 11.20
N VAL A 77 -3.42 -5.16 11.60
CA VAL A 77 -3.55 -5.53 13.02
C VAL A 77 -2.48 -4.88 13.88
N VAL A 78 -1.22 -4.80 13.40
CA VAL A 78 -0.16 -4.09 14.14
C VAL A 78 -0.45 -2.60 14.23
N GLN A 79 -0.95 -1.96 13.16
CA GLN A 79 -1.31 -0.55 13.20
C GLN A 79 -2.46 -0.28 14.15
N ASP A 80 -3.55 -1.06 14.08
CA ASP A 80 -4.71 -0.95 14.95
C ASP A 80 -4.33 -1.13 16.43
N CYS A 81 -3.56 -2.18 16.75
CA CYS A 81 -3.08 -2.44 18.10
C CYS A 81 -2.03 -1.42 18.58
N GLY A 82 -1.23 -0.88 17.66
CA GLY A 82 -0.34 0.25 17.90
C GLY A 82 -1.13 1.50 18.31
N ASN A 83 -2.23 1.81 17.63
CA ASN A 83 -3.13 2.91 17.99
C ASN A 83 -3.72 2.71 19.39
N LEU A 84 -4.23 1.52 19.71
CA LEU A 84 -4.74 1.20 21.05
C LEU A 84 -3.72 1.49 22.15
N THR A 85 -2.43 1.15 21.91
CA THR A 85 -1.37 1.32 22.91
C THR A 85 -0.83 2.75 22.98
N LEU A 86 -0.63 3.39 21.82
CA LEU A 86 0.08 4.67 21.70
C LEU A 86 -0.85 5.89 21.84
N ILE A 87 -2.14 5.72 21.57
CA ILE A 87 -3.12 6.81 21.50
C ILE A 87 -4.19 6.64 22.56
N ASP A 88 -4.72 5.43 22.74
CA ASP A 88 -5.85 5.13 23.62
C ASP A 88 -5.43 4.62 25.00
N ASP A 89 -4.12 4.62 25.31
CA ASP A 89 -3.51 4.22 26.60
C ASP A 89 -3.86 2.80 27.07
N HIS A 90 -4.19 1.89 26.14
CA HIS A 90 -4.37 0.50 26.48
C HIS A 90 -3.02 -0.16 26.81
N SER A 91 -3.03 -1.12 27.75
CA SER A 91 -1.83 -1.91 28.00
C SER A 91 -1.44 -2.73 26.75
N LEU A 92 -0.14 -2.92 26.56
CA LEU A 92 0.38 -3.74 25.44
C LEU A 92 -0.23 -5.15 25.45
N ASP A 93 -0.41 -5.75 26.63
CA ASP A 93 -1.06 -7.07 26.76
C ASP A 93 -2.52 -7.06 26.30
N ALA A 94 -3.26 -5.98 26.55
CA ALA A 94 -4.63 -5.85 26.07
C ALA A 94 -4.65 -5.71 24.54
N ALA A 95 -3.75 -4.93 23.98
CA ALA A 95 -3.60 -4.78 22.53
C ALA A 95 -3.17 -6.11 21.85
N ILE A 96 -2.26 -6.88 22.47
CA ILE A 96 -1.88 -8.21 21.98
C ILE A 96 -3.10 -9.14 21.99
N ARG A 97 -3.87 -9.21 23.05
CA ARG A 97 -5.08 -10.06 23.10
C ARG A 97 -6.10 -9.66 22.03
N HIS A 98 -6.29 -8.35 21.82
CA HIS A 98 -7.17 -7.85 20.76
C HIS A 98 -6.68 -8.28 19.38
N GLY A 99 -5.41 -8.06 19.07
CA GLY A 99 -4.82 -8.45 17.78
C GLY A 99 -4.90 -9.96 17.53
N MET A 100 -4.67 -10.78 18.57
CA MET A 100 -4.82 -12.23 18.44
C MET A 100 -6.25 -12.63 18.06
N SER A 101 -7.27 -11.95 18.60
CA SER A 101 -8.66 -12.21 18.21
C SER A 101 -8.95 -11.85 16.75
N LEU A 102 -8.30 -10.81 16.21
CA LEU A 102 -8.41 -10.45 14.79
C LEU A 102 -7.77 -11.50 13.89
N PHE A 103 -6.62 -12.06 14.28
CA PHE A 103 -6.02 -13.19 13.55
C PHE A 103 -6.92 -14.42 13.58
N ASP A 104 -7.55 -14.74 14.73
CA ASP A 104 -8.45 -15.88 14.89
C ASP A 104 -9.74 -15.76 14.07
N SER A 105 -10.16 -14.52 13.75
CA SER A 105 -11.34 -14.26 12.93
C SER A 105 -11.07 -14.30 11.41
N TYR A 106 -9.81 -14.24 11.01
CA TYR A 106 -9.43 -14.18 9.59
C TYR A 106 -9.60 -15.56 8.92
N GLN A 107 -10.17 -15.54 7.73
CA GLN A 107 -10.32 -16.72 6.88
C GLN A 107 -9.24 -16.72 5.81
N PRO A 108 -8.25 -17.63 5.87
CA PRO A 108 -7.20 -17.71 4.87
C PRO A 108 -7.76 -18.00 3.47
N ARG A 109 -7.05 -17.57 2.46
CA ARG A 109 -7.34 -17.90 1.07
C ARG A 109 -7.28 -19.42 0.87
N THR A 110 -8.28 -19.98 0.18
CA THR A 110 -8.37 -21.42 -0.08
C THR A 110 -7.79 -21.85 -1.43
N TRP A 111 -7.51 -20.89 -2.32
CA TRP A 111 -7.11 -21.13 -3.70
C TRP A 111 -5.60 -21.07 -3.95
N ASP A 112 -4.80 -20.80 -2.92
CA ASP A 112 -3.36 -20.58 -3.04
C ASP A 112 -2.50 -21.73 -2.47
N ASP A 113 -3.03 -22.94 -2.46
CA ASP A 113 -2.38 -24.17 -1.96
C ASP A 113 -1.94 -24.05 -0.48
N GLY A 114 -2.72 -23.35 0.32
CA GLY A 114 -2.47 -23.14 1.75
C GLY A 114 -1.28 -22.19 2.04
N LYS A 115 -0.84 -21.39 1.07
CA LYS A 115 0.24 -20.43 1.29
C LYS A 115 -0.18 -19.34 2.27
N ASP A 116 -1.40 -18.86 2.16
CA ASP A 116 -1.93 -17.81 3.04
C ASP A 116 -2.13 -18.33 4.46
N GLU A 117 -2.61 -19.55 4.63
CA GLU A 117 -2.72 -20.20 5.94
C GLU A 117 -1.36 -20.35 6.63
N ARG A 118 -0.33 -20.80 5.88
CA ARG A 118 1.03 -20.88 6.43
C ARG A 118 1.60 -19.50 6.80
N LYS A 119 1.31 -18.46 6.02
CA LYS A 119 1.69 -17.08 6.35
C LYS A 119 0.95 -16.61 7.61
N LEU A 120 -0.34 -16.88 7.70
CA LEU A 120 -1.16 -16.53 8.87
C LEU A 120 -0.58 -17.14 10.15
N ALA A 121 -0.23 -18.41 10.12
CA ALA A 121 0.35 -19.10 11.27
C ALA A 121 1.68 -18.46 11.72
N VAL A 122 2.55 -18.10 10.77
CA VAL A 122 3.83 -17.41 11.06
C VAL A 122 3.57 -16.01 11.63
N ASN A 123 2.72 -15.22 10.98
CA ASN A 123 2.43 -13.85 11.40
C ASN A 123 1.78 -13.81 12.78
N ARG A 124 0.82 -14.71 13.05
CA ARG A 124 0.20 -14.86 14.36
C ARG A 124 1.21 -15.22 15.45
N GLY A 125 2.16 -16.12 15.14
CA GLY A 125 3.20 -16.52 16.07
C GLY A 125 4.26 -15.45 16.36
N GLU A 126 4.43 -14.46 15.49
CA GLU A 126 5.39 -13.36 15.65
C GLU A 126 4.72 -12.05 16.11
N PHE A 127 3.40 -12.01 16.15
CA PHE A 127 2.64 -10.77 16.31
C PHE A 127 2.99 -10.01 17.59
N ALA A 128 3.09 -10.67 18.74
CA ALA A 128 3.37 -10.01 20.01
C ALA A 128 4.73 -9.30 19.99
N ASP A 129 5.76 -9.96 19.46
CA ASP A 129 7.10 -9.39 19.35
C ASP A 129 7.13 -8.25 18.33
N VAL A 130 6.48 -8.42 17.17
CA VAL A 130 6.40 -7.38 16.13
C VAL A 130 5.67 -6.15 16.65
N LEU A 131 4.55 -6.31 17.35
CA LEU A 131 3.81 -5.19 17.93
C LEU A 131 4.64 -4.47 19.00
N THR A 132 5.29 -5.20 19.89
CA THR A 132 6.16 -4.61 20.92
C THR A 132 7.25 -3.76 20.28
N ASN A 133 7.96 -4.30 19.30
CA ASN A 133 9.02 -3.59 18.59
C ASN A 133 8.49 -2.42 17.76
N ALA A 134 7.30 -2.52 17.17
CA ALA A 134 6.65 -1.44 16.45
C ALA A 134 6.31 -0.27 17.38
N VAL A 135 5.72 -0.55 18.55
CA VAL A 135 5.38 0.46 19.56
C VAL A 135 6.62 1.19 20.05
N GLU A 136 7.68 0.46 20.39
CA GLU A 136 8.94 1.08 20.84
C GLU A 136 9.60 1.90 19.74
N GLY A 137 9.62 1.41 18.49
CA GLY A 137 10.16 2.17 17.36
C GLY A 137 9.39 3.44 17.06
N VAL A 138 8.05 3.43 17.17
CA VAL A 138 7.23 4.65 17.01
C VAL A 138 7.48 5.63 18.14
N LYS A 139 7.62 5.17 19.39
CA LYS A 139 7.97 6.04 20.52
C LYS A 139 9.34 6.70 20.32
N GLU A 140 10.35 5.95 19.88
CA GLU A 140 11.68 6.49 19.59
C GLU A 140 11.61 7.56 18.51
N ALA A 141 10.93 7.26 17.38
CA ALA A 141 10.74 8.24 16.30
C ALA A 141 9.99 9.49 16.76
N HIS A 142 8.99 9.33 17.61
CA HIS A 142 8.23 10.45 18.16
C HIS A 142 9.06 11.32 19.08
N GLN A 143 9.88 10.71 19.96
CA GLN A 143 10.78 11.41 20.88
C GLN A 143 11.84 12.22 20.13
N ALA A 144 12.34 11.72 18.99
CA ALA A 144 13.31 12.44 18.16
C ALA A 144 12.77 13.80 17.65
N TYR A 145 11.46 13.96 17.56
CA TYR A 145 10.81 15.21 17.18
C TYR A 145 10.39 16.09 18.37
N GLY A 146 10.63 15.66 19.59
CA GLY A 146 10.24 16.40 20.80
C GLY A 146 8.72 16.63 20.93
N LEU A 147 7.90 15.72 20.40
CA LEU A 147 6.46 15.87 20.41
C LEU A 147 5.88 15.38 21.75
N ASN A 148 4.82 16.04 22.21
CA ASN A 148 4.20 15.74 23.50
C ASN A 148 3.23 14.56 23.44
N ARG A 149 2.57 14.35 22.28
CA ARG A 149 1.54 13.31 22.10
C ARG A 149 1.67 12.68 20.73
N ILE A 150 1.49 11.37 20.69
CA ILE A 150 1.35 10.61 19.44
C ILE A 150 -0.10 10.77 18.97
N GLU A 151 -0.25 11.13 17.70
CA GLU A 151 -1.54 11.19 17.00
C GLU A 151 -1.61 10.03 16.02
N GLY A 152 -2.83 9.55 15.75
CA GLY A 152 -3.07 8.47 14.79
C GLY A 152 -3.00 8.92 13.33
N GLU A 153 -3.39 7.98 12.48
CA GLU A 153 -3.49 8.19 11.03
C GLU A 153 -4.34 9.43 10.70
N SER A 154 -3.88 10.20 9.74
CA SER A 154 -4.61 11.36 9.24
C SER A 154 -4.42 11.52 7.73
N GLU A 155 -5.48 11.87 7.03
CA GLU A 155 -5.40 12.12 5.60
C GLU A 155 -4.57 13.38 5.30
N ILE A 156 -3.68 13.25 4.31
CA ILE A 156 -2.96 14.35 3.70
C ILE A 156 -3.47 14.49 2.28
N PHE A 157 -3.82 15.69 1.90
CA PHE A 157 -4.27 16.01 0.55
C PHE A 157 -3.48 17.20 0.02
N SER A 158 -2.76 17.03 -1.09
CA SER A 158 -1.89 18.09 -1.63
C SER A 158 -1.83 18.09 -3.15
N ASN A 159 -1.60 19.24 -3.74
CA ASN A 159 -1.37 19.37 -5.17
C ASN A 159 0.13 19.33 -5.43
N LEU A 160 0.60 18.25 -6.05
CA LEU A 160 2.01 18.13 -6.43
C LEU A 160 2.35 19.14 -7.54
N PRO A 161 3.60 19.64 -7.61
CA PRO A 161 4.00 20.67 -8.56
C PRO A 161 3.73 20.25 -10.03
N GLY A 162 3.03 21.12 -10.76
CA GLY A 162 2.73 20.91 -12.18
C GLY A 162 1.67 19.85 -12.49
N LEU A 163 1.00 19.30 -11.49
CA LEU A 163 -0.08 18.34 -11.66
C LEU A 163 -1.43 18.98 -11.34
N GLU A 164 -2.46 18.57 -12.06
CA GLU A 164 -3.85 18.97 -11.82
C GLU A 164 -4.56 18.00 -10.87
N LEU A 165 -4.20 16.70 -10.93
CA LEU A 165 -4.72 15.70 -10.03
C LEU A 165 -4.01 15.78 -8.68
N PRO A 166 -4.77 15.83 -7.57
CA PRO A 166 -4.19 15.90 -6.24
C PRO A 166 -3.55 14.57 -5.84
N TYR A 167 -2.65 14.65 -4.86
CA TYR A 167 -2.04 13.51 -4.18
C TYR A 167 -2.70 13.32 -2.82
N SER A 168 -3.04 12.10 -2.47
CA SER A 168 -3.56 11.71 -1.15
C SER A 168 -2.65 10.69 -0.50
N GLY A 169 -2.50 10.77 0.82
CA GLY A 169 -1.75 9.83 1.62
C GLY A 169 -2.20 9.83 3.07
N PHE A 170 -1.79 8.78 3.79
CA PHE A 170 -2.17 8.52 5.17
C PHE A 170 -0.91 8.11 5.95
N PRO A 171 -0.18 9.06 6.55
CA PRO A 171 0.89 8.71 7.48
C PRO A 171 0.32 8.06 8.73
N ASP A 172 0.97 7.00 9.20
CA ASP A 172 0.44 6.17 10.28
C ASP A 172 0.37 6.92 11.62
N PHE A 173 1.40 7.76 11.94
CA PHE A 173 1.43 8.46 13.22
C PHE A 173 1.91 9.91 13.08
N SER A 174 1.25 10.81 13.81
CA SER A 174 1.64 12.23 14.00
C SER A 174 1.97 12.97 12.71
N ARG A 175 1.38 12.55 11.57
CA ARG A 175 1.58 13.10 10.22
C ARG A 175 3.03 13.05 9.71
N ARG A 176 3.91 12.27 10.36
CA ARG A 176 5.34 12.22 10.03
C ARG A 176 6.05 10.91 10.31
N ILE A 177 5.36 9.91 10.83
CA ILE A 177 5.95 8.60 11.11
C ILE A 177 5.18 7.56 10.32
N GLU A 178 5.92 6.81 9.50
CA GLU A 178 5.43 5.67 8.72
C GLU A 178 5.96 4.39 9.32
N LEU A 179 5.07 3.46 9.65
CA LEU A 179 5.40 2.14 10.19
C LEU A 179 5.38 1.08 9.10
N LYS A 180 6.42 0.28 9.04
CA LYS A 180 6.56 -0.86 8.12
C LYS A 180 6.92 -2.13 8.88
N THR A 181 6.02 -3.08 8.90
CA THR A 181 6.28 -4.39 9.51
C THR A 181 6.95 -5.35 8.52
N LYS A 182 7.81 -6.22 9.04
CA LYS A 182 8.48 -7.27 8.30
C LYS A 182 8.22 -8.61 8.98
N TRP A 183 7.63 -9.52 8.22
CA TRP A 183 7.23 -10.83 8.71
C TRP A 183 8.13 -11.93 8.13
N SER A 184 8.43 -12.93 8.93
CA SER A 184 9.12 -14.13 8.47
C SER A 184 8.30 -14.83 7.38
N SER A 185 8.98 -15.54 6.50
CA SER A 185 8.32 -16.38 5.50
C SER A 185 8.28 -17.82 5.95
N ALA A 186 7.19 -18.52 5.66
CA ALA A 186 7.13 -19.97 5.83
C ALA A 186 8.18 -20.65 4.92
N ALA A 187 8.96 -21.58 5.47
CA ALA A 187 10.02 -22.26 4.77
C ALA A 187 10.05 -23.74 5.18
N ALA A 188 9.56 -24.61 4.31
CA ALA A 188 9.46 -26.04 4.57
C ALA A 188 10.81 -26.73 4.87
N ASN A 189 11.91 -26.16 4.39
CA ASN A 189 13.23 -26.78 4.47
C ASN A 189 14.09 -26.24 5.64
N THR A 190 13.50 -25.52 6.59
CA THR A 190 14.20 -25.04 7.79
C THR A 190 13.73 -25.79 9.03
N LYS A 191 14.61 -25.97 10.04
CA LYS A 191 14.25 -26.62 11.31
C LYS A 191 13.09 -25.93 12.04
N SER A 192 12.95 -24.60 11.86
CA SER A 192 11.90 -23.79 12.48
C SER A 192 10.63 -23.67 11.62
N GLY A 193 10.61 -24.24 10.42
CA GLY A 193 9.50 -24.05 9.46
C GLY A 193 9.36 -22.62 8.92
N LYS A 194 10.30 -21.73 9.27
CA LYS A 194 10.28 -20.33 8.85
C LYS A 194 11.67 -19.78 8.50
N ARG A 195 11.70 -18.78 7.61
CA ARG A 195 12.86 -17.94 7.33
C ARG A 195 12.62 -16.59 7.98
N SER A 196 13.47 -16.23 8.95
CA SER A 196 13.35 -14.96 9.67
C SER A 196 13.44 -13.75 8.74
N ALA A 197 12.60 -12.76 8.99
CA ALA A 197 12.70 -11.47 8.33
C ALA A 197 13.89 -10.69 8.86
N SER A 198 14.61 -9.99 7.98
CA SER A 198 15.65 -9.05 8.37
C SER A 198 15.15 -7.61 8.26
N LEU A 199 15.59 -6.76 9.18
CA LEU A 199 15.37 -5.32 9.07
C LEU A 199 16.29 -4.74 7.98
N PRO A 200 15.77 -3.84 7.14
CA PRO A 200 16.57 -3.21 6.10
C PRO A 200 17.68 -2.34 6.72
N THR A 201 18.84 -2.29 6.08
CA THR A 201 19.97 -1.42 6.50
C THR A 201 19.79 0.02 6.04
N LYS A 202 18.90 0.26 5.08
CA LYS A 202 18.46 1.57 4.58
C LYS A 202 16.99 1.49 4.18
N PRO A 203 16.25 2.59 4.18
CA PRO A 203 14.86 2.59 3.72
C PRO A 203 14.72 2.08 2.29
N MET A 204 13.65 1.34 2.04
CA MET A 204 13.30 0.99 0.66
C MET A 204 12.87 2.26 -0.08
N PHE A 205 13.37 2.45 -1.31
CA PHE A 205 13.08 3.67 -2.09
C PHE A 205 11.57 3.94 -2.26
N ALA A 206 10.76 2.89 -2.40
CA ALA A 206 9.32 3.00 -2.46
C ALA A 206 8.72 3.67 -1.20
N HIS A 207 9.26 3.35 -0.03
CA HIS A 207 8.80 3.95 1.23
C HIS A 207 9.32 5.39 1.39
N VAL A 208 10.54 5.67 0.89
CA VAL A 208 11.06 7.05 0.82
C VAL A 208 10.16 7.91 -0.07
N CYS A 209 9.75 7.41 -1.22
CA CYS A 209 8.80 8.09 -2.09
C CYS A 209 7.45 8.33 -1.39
N GLN A 210 6.94 7.36 -0.65
CA GLN A 210 5.70 7.50 0.11
C GLN A 210 5.79 8.67 1.09
N VAL A 211 6.82 8.68 1.93
CA VAL A 211 7.00 9.74 2.93
C VAL A 211 7.43 11.09 2.33
N ALA A 212 8.04 11.10 1.13
CA ALA A 212 8.30 12.36 0.41
C ALA A 212 7.00 13.07 0.00
N GLY A 213 5.97 12.33 -0.39
CA GLY A 213 4.64 12.87 -0.60
C GLY A 213 4.02 13.46 0.68
N TYR A 214 4.23 12.79 1.81
CA TYR A 214 3.78 13.29 3.12
C TYR A 214 4.55 14.55 3.54
N TRP A 215 5.87 14.54 3.39
CA TRP A 215 6.70 15.71 3.64
C TRP A 215 6.22 16.92 2.84
N PHE A 216 5.98 16.76 1.56
CA PHE A 216 5.48 17.83 0.72
C PHE A 216 4.11 18.34 1.17
N GLY A 217 3.18 17.44 1.50
CA GLY A 217 1.82 17.79 1.90
C GLY A 217 1.71 18.40 3.31
N THR A 218 2.69 18.12 4.20
CA THR A 218 2.66 18.55 5.60
C THR A 218 3.70 19.62 5.93
N GLY A 219 4.77 19.71 5.15
CA GLY A 219 5.96 20.51 5.51
C GLY A 219 6.79 19.91 6.65
N LEU A 220 6.45 18.71 7.14
CA LEU A 220 7.08 18.08 8.30
C LEU A 220 8.13 17.06 7.87
N MET A 221 9.33 17.09 8.48
CA MET A 221 10.33 16.03 8.27
C MET A 221 9.77 14.69 8.71
N GLN A 222 10.14 13.63 8.00
CA GLN A 222 9.53 12.31 8.08
C GLN A 222 10.46 11.28 8.71
N SER A 223 9.90 10.27 9.37
CA SER A 223 10.58 9.06 9.81
C SER A 223 9.93 7.82 9.24
N ILE A 224 10.74 6.78 9.05
CA ILE A 224 10.27 5.44 8.71
C ILE A 224 10.74 4.47 9.79
N VAL A 225 9.79 3.79 10.42
CA VAL A 225 10.04 2.75 11.40
C VAL A 225 9.84 1.40 10.73
N TYR A 226 10.86 0.53 10.79
CA TYR A 226 10.73 -0.87 10.43
C TYR A 226 10.74 -1.72 11.68
N ALA A 227 9.78 -2.63 11.82
CA ALA A 227 9.70 -3.56 12.94
C ALA A 227 9.53 -5.00 12.45
N ASN A 228 10.17 -5.95 13.14
CA ASN A 228 9.98 -7.38 12.99
C ASN A 228 10.03 -8.06 14.37
N ALA A 229 9.94 -9.37 14.43
CA ALA A 229 9.97 -10.11 15.70
C ALA A 229 11.33 -9.99 16.46
N SER A 230 12.42 -9.58 15.79
CA SER A 230 13.75 -9.51 16.40
C SER A 230 14.14 -8.12 16.89
N GLY A 231 13.35 -7.07 16.52
CA GLY A 231 13.64 -5.69 16.89
C GLY A 231 13.01 -4.69 15.92
N TYR A 232 13.51 -3.46 16.01
CA TYR A 232 13.07 -2.38 15.13
C TYR A 232 14.27 -1.52 14.68
N ARG A 233 14.00 -0.65 13.70
CA ARG A 233 14.95 0.36 13.22
C ARG A 233 14.22 1.61 12.81
N VAL A 234 14.69 2.75 13.30
CA VAL A 234 14.17 4.07 12.98
C VAL A 234 15.11 4.76 11.99
N PHE A 235 14.57 5.26 10.91
CA PHE A 235 15.26 6.13 9.96
C PHE A 235 14.60 7.51 9.97
N ASN A 236 15.43 8.55 10.06
CA ASN A 236 15.04 9.96 9.98
C ASN A 236 16.15 10.76 9.28
N ALA A 237 16.01 12.08 9.23
CA ALA A 237 16.99 12.94 8.58
C ALA A 237 18.38 12.93 9.24
N ASP A 238 18.47 12.62 10.53
CA ASP A 238 19.73 12.66 11.28
C ASP A 238 20.62 11.43 11.00
N ASN A 239 20.01 10.32 10.56
CA ASN A 239 20.72 9.06 10.37
C ASN A 239 20.56 8.46 8.96
N CYS A 240 19.87 9.17 8.05
CA CYS A 240 19.60 8.68 6.70
C CYS A 240 19.46 9.81 5.68
N ASP A 241 20.44 9.94 4.78
CA ASP A 241 20.45 10.97 3.72
C ASP A 241 19.23 10.91 2.81
N GLN A 242 18.64 9.72 2.61
CA GLN A 242 17.42 9.58 1.80
C GLN A 242 16.20 10.29 2.43
N LEU A 243 16.22 10.55 3.73
CA LEU A 243 15.18 11.26 4.49
C LEU A 243 15.60 12.70 4.85
N SER A 244 16.78 13.15 4.43
CA SER A 244 17.12 14.57 4.44
C SER A 244 16.18 15.36 3.53
N GLN A 245 16.16 16.67 3.65
CA GLN A 245 15.36 17.53 2.77
C GLN A 245 15.69 17.29 1.29
N ASP A 246 16.96 17.18 0.92
CA ASP A 246 17.40 16.92 -0.45
C ASP A 246 17.01 15.53 -0.93
N GLY A 247 17.11 14.51 -0.06
CA GLY A 247 16.68 13.15 -0.35
C GLY A 247 15.17 13.06 -0.60
N LEU A 248 14.38 13.70 0.26
CA LEU A 248 12.92 13.77 0.11
C LEU A 248 12.52 14.56 -1.14
N GLN A 249 13.22 15.68 -1.45
CA GLN A 249 12.98 16.43 -2.68
C GLN A 249 13.28 15.61 -3.93
N SER A 250 14.38 14.83 -3.92
CA SER A 250 14.71 13.92 -5.02
C SER A 250 13.64 12.85 -5.22
N ALA A 251 13.15 12.25 -4.13
CA ALA A 251 12.07 11.28 -4.19
C ALA A 251 10.74 11.90 -4.64
N LEU A 252 10.44 13.13 -4.21
CA LEU A 252 9.28 13.88 -4.67
C LEU A 252 9.32 14.14 -6.18
N ASN A 253 10.47 14.56 -6.70
CA ASN A 253 10.66 14.77 -8.15
C ASN A 253 10.37 13.48 -8.93
N HIS A 254 10.79 12.32 -8.39
CA HIS A 254 10.46 11.02 -8.98
C HIS A 254 8.95 10.75 -8.99
N ILE A 255 8.24 11.03 -7.89
CA ILE A 255 6.77 10.90 -7.83
C ILE A 255 6.12 11.80 -8.88
N VAL A 256 6.49 13.09 -8.89
CA VAL A 256 5.92 14.08 -9.82
C VAL A 256 6.10 13.62 -11.26
N ALA A 257 7.30 13.19 -11.64
CA ALA A 257 7.54 12.68 -13.00
C ALA A 257 6.66 11.47 -13.35
N LYS A 258 6.46 10.54 -12.42
CA LYS A 258 5.59 9.38 -12.62
C LYS A 258 4.12 9.77 -12.73
N CYS A 259 3.67 10.66 -11.87
CA CYS A 259 2.29 11.16 -11.89
C CYS A 259 2.01 11.97 -13.16
N ALA A 260 2.95 12.80 -13.62
CA ALA A 260 2.81 13.58 -14.85
C ALA A 260 2.60 12.70 -16.08
N ILE A 261 3.36 11.61 -16.21
CA ILE A 261 3.17 10.67 -17.32
C ILE A 261 1.74 10.12 -17.31
N ARG A 262 1.24 9.71 -16.15
CA ARG A 262 -0.11 9.16 -16.01
C ARG A 262 -1.20 10.20 -16.29
N GLU A 263 -1.03 11.38 -15.74
CA GLU A 263 -1.96 12.49 -15.97
C GLU A 263 -2.02 12.86 -17.43
N ASN A 264 -0.87 12.87 -18.14
CA ASN A 264 -0.84 13.12 -19.58
C ASN A 264 -1.56 12.04 -20.39
N ILE A 265 -1.46 10.76 -20.01
CA ILE A 265 -2.22 9.68 -20.64
C ILE A 265 -3.72 9.89 -20.41
N LEU A 266 -4.13 10.21 -19.19
CA LEU A 266 -5.53 10.50 -18.87
C LEU A 266 -6.05 11.71 -19.65
N LYS A 267 -5.25 12.77 -19.78
CA LYS A 267 -5.61 13.98 -20.55
C LYS A 267 -5.65 13.75 -22.06
N SER A 268 -4.86 12.80 -22.56
CA SER A 268 -4.81 12.47 -24.00
C SER A 268 -5.95 11.58 -24.46
N ALA A 269 -6.69 10.98 -23.51
CA ALA A 269 -7.82 10.12 -23.80
C ALA A 269 -9.12 10.89 -23.58
N ASP A 270 -10.11 10.68 -24.45
CA ASP A 270 -11.45 11.21 -24.32
C ASP A 270 -12.44 10.17 -23.76
N SER A 271 -12.01 8.93 -23.65
CA SER A 271 -12.77 7.80 -23.14
C SER A 271 -11.85 6.74 -22.51
N VAL A 272 -12.46 5.79 -21.77
CA VAL A 272 -11.73 4.62 -21.25
C VAL A 272 -11.19 3.78 -22.41
N GLU A 273 -11.93 3.58 -23.47
CA GLU A 273 -11.50 2.83 -24.64
C GLU A 273 -10.30 3.48 -25.33
N ALA A 274 -10.26 4.81 -25.41
CA ALA A 274 -9.12 5.54 -25.94
C ALA A 274 -7.90 5.38 -25.02
N MET A 275 -8.08 5.47 -23.70
CA MET A 275 -7.01 5.22 -22.72
C MET A 275 -6.45 3.81 -22.84
N LEU A 276 -7.32 2.79 -23.00
CA LEU A 276 -6.90 1.40 -23.14
C LEU A 276 -6.03 1.12 -24.37
N ARG A 277 -6.13 1.94 -25.40
CA ARG A 277 -5.25 1.86 -26.58
C ARG A 277 -3.86 2.45 -26.35
N LEU A 278 -3.69 3.26 -25.30
CA LEU A 278 -2.43 3.90 -24.94
C LEU A 278 -1.62 3.10 -23.94
N ILE A 279 -2.17 2.03 -23.40
CA ILE A 279 -1.59 1.25 -22.33
C ILE A 279 -1.75 -0.24 -22.58
N GLU A 280 -0.84 -1.02 -21.99
CA GLU A 280 -0.92 -2.48 -22.00
C GLU A 280 -1.00 -2.99 -20.55
N PRO A 281 -1.97 -3.88 -20.23
CA PRO A 281 -2.06 -4.46 -18.90
C PRO A 281 -0.89 -5.40 -18.63
N ASP A 282 -0.27 -5.26 -17.46
CA ASP A 282 0.82 -6.12 -17.04
C ASP A 282 0.31 -7.24 -16.13
N PHE A 283 -0.14 -8.32 -16.72
CA PHE A 283 -0.59 -9.50 -15.99
C PHE A 283 0.56 -10.31 -15.34
N ALA A 284 1.81 -9.96 -15.58
CA ALA A 284 2.97 -10.53 -14.89
C ALA A 284 3.29 -9.80 -13.58
N HIS A 285 2.60 -8.68 -13.30
CA HIS A 285 2.82 -7.93 -12.08
C HIS A 285 2.41 -8.73 -10.83
N MET A 286 3.13 -8.52 -9.72
CA MET A 286 2.92 -9.24 -8.46
C MET A 286 1.47 -9.17 -7.93
N TRP A 287 0.73 -8.11 -8.18
CA TRP A 287 -0.67 -8.00 -7.77
C TRP A 287 -1.59 -8.90 -8.58
N ALA A 288 -1.27 -9.15 -9.86
CA ALA A 288 -1.99 -10.13 -10.65
C ALA A 288 -1.84 -11.54 -10.07
N TRP A 289 -0.68 -11.85 -9.49
CA TRP A 289 -0.45 -13.14 -8.83
C TRP A 289 -1.23 -13.30 -7.52
N ASP A 290 -1.64 -12.22 -6.90
CA ASP A 290 -2.47 -12.22 -5.69
C ASP A 290 -3.97 -12.34 -6.01
N CYS A 291 -4.37 -12.38 -7.28
CA CYS A 291 -5.73 -12.65 -7.70
C CYS A 291 -6.00 -14.14 -7.82
N ARG A 292 -7.27 -14.54 -7.68
CA ARG A 292 -7.69 -15.92 -7.95
C ARG A 292 -7.37 -16.28 -9.41
N PRO A 293 -6.77 -17.43 -9.68
CA PRO A 293 -6.35 -17.81 -11.03
C PRO A 293 -7.49 -17.76 -12.06
N GLU A 294 -8.70 -18.14 -11.67
CA GLU A 294 -9.88 -18.13 -12.54
C GLU A 294 -10.25 -16.69 -12.94
N VAL A 295 -10.23 -15.77 -11.96
CA VAL A 295 -10.53 -14.34 -12.18
C VAL A 295 -9.45 -13.71 -13.05
N LEU A 296 -8.18 -14.00 -12.79
CA LEU A 296 -7.05 -13.53 -13.60
C LEU A 296 -7.14 -14.04 -15.04
N ASN A 297 -7.45 -15.32 -15.23
CA ASN A 297 -7.60 -15.92 -16.56
C ASN A 297 -8.78 -15.29 -17.33
N GLN A 298 -9.89 -15.01 -16.65
CA GLN A 298 -11.01 -14.33 -17.27
C GLN A 298 -10.66 -12.88 -17.64
N ALA A 299 -9.91 -12.17 -16.79
CA ALA A 299 -9.41 -10.83 -17.09
C ALA A 299 -8.50 -10.84 -18.33
N LYS A 300 -7.57 -11.80 -18.43
CA LYS A 300 -6.74 -12.00 -19.64
C LYS A 300 -7.57 -12.15 -20.89
N LYS A 301 -8.63 -12.98 -20.84
CA LYS A 301 -9.53 -13.18 -21.99
C LYS A 301 -10.26 -11.90 -22.38
N LEU A 302 -10.72 -11.10 -21.42
CA LEU A 302 -11.38 -9.81 -21.69
C LEU A 302 -10.44 -8.82 -22.41
N TRP A 303 -9.14 -8.93 -22.16
CA TRP A 303 -8.09 -8.15 -22.82
C TRP A 303 -7.55 -8.79 -24.09
N GLY A 304 -8.08 -9.94 -24.54
CA GLY A 304 -7.61 -10.67 -25.72
C GLY A 304 -6.30 -11.42 -25.53
N PHE A 305 -5.82 -11.58 -24.30
CA PHE A 305 -4.66 -12.45 -24.02
C PHE A 305 -5.09 -13.91 -24.00
N LYS A 306 -4.22 -14.78 -24.52
CA LYS A 306 -4.41 -16.24 -24.54
C LYS A 306 -3.88 -16.89 -23.25
#